data_72cf8dbcea297db56a06ceb9b1c363eb
#
_entry.id   72cf8dbcea297db56a06ceb9b1c363eb
#
_cell.length_a   1.000
_cell.length_b   1.000
_cell.length_c   1.000
_cell.angle_alpha   90.00
_cell.angle_beta   90.00
_cell.angle_gamma   90.00
#
_symmetry.space_group_name_H-M   'P 1'
#
loop_
_entity.id
_entity.type
_entity.pdbx_description
1 polymer ?
#
loop_
_entity_poly.entity_id
_entity_poly.type
_entity_poly.pdbx_seq_one_letter_code
_entity_poly.pdbx_strand_id
1 'polypeptide(L)'
;MTVAAPPRFSVLTTVYDPDPDHLRACLASADRQTCGDWEHVVVDDASTDSAVGDVLDRSGSERRHVHRRGSNGGIVAASTDALAAAVGEFVVLLDHDDVLAPAALERLADAVDGADDPSAVDLLYTDHDLLRPDGRTAWPVYKPDWSPERLRNHNYITHLVAVRRSLVDDVGGFRPGFDGAQDHDLLLRVSERARTIVHVPEVLLHWRQSAASVATDTGRKPQAYEAGRRAVADHLARIGVDATVETGAHDGVYRIRRRLTGTPTVSVVIPTRGSTGRVWGRTRIFVHDAVASLVADAGGASRLEFVVVLDSSADPVVERGLGRIAGDALVVVPYDKAFDFSDKINAGVAAAGGDYVLLLNDDTELHAPGSIDEMVGLAQQADVGMVGAELLYEDGTLQHGGHVYNGTISHALLGWPGDHPGPHRLQAVERECSGVTAAAALLRRDVFDEVGGMSRELPHNYNDVDLSLKLRRAGYRIVWTPHACWWHFEGRSFDHPIDPAEVAVIERDWHHEIRHDPYYNSNLAPGRTDWLERPGRSGAPPYETLADGTVVWG
;
A
#
# COMPACT_ATOMS: atom_id res chain seq x y z
N MET A 1 27.16 7.77 42.06
CA MET A 1 26.35 8.58 41.17
C MET A 1 25.45 7.60 40.43
N THR A 2 24.17 7.60 40.70
CA THR A 2 23.19 6.85 39.92
C THR A 2 23.19 7.46 38.52
N VAL A 3 23.64 6.70 37.51
CA VAL A 3 23.46 7.09 36.10
C VAL A 3 21.95 7.22 35.90
N ALA A 4 21.49 8.41 35.53
CA ALA A 4 20.08 8.60 35.17
C ALA A 4 19.75 7.60 34.06
N ALA A 5 18.54 7.02 34.09
CA ALA A 5 18.08 6.19 32.99
C ALA A 5 18.10 7.01 31.69
N PRO A 6 18.47 6.41 30.56
CA PRO A 6 18.41 7.11 29.27
C PRO A 6 16.97 7.56 29.00
N PRO A 7 16.77 8.70 28.30
CA PRO A 7 15.45 9.15 27.97
C PRO A 7 14.77 8.16 27.02
N ARG A 8 13.44 8.18 26.97
CA ARG A 8 12.67 7.32 26.08
C ARG A 8 12.88 7.68 24.60
N PHE A 9 12.92 8.99 24.30
CA PHE A 9 13.06 9.47 22.92
C PHE A 9 14.30 10.36 22.76
N SER A 10 15.06 10.13 21.68
CA SER A 10 16.01 11.09 21.12
C SER A 10 15.42 11.66 19.83
N VAL A 11 15.01 12.92 19.85
CA VAL A 11 14.60 13.64 18.66
C VAL A 11 15.86 14.07 17.91
N LEU A 12 16.00 13.71 16.64
CA LEU A 12 17.16 14.01 15.80
C LEU A 12 16.78 15.05 14.75
N THR A 13 17.50 16.19 14.74
CA THR A 13 17.32 17.23 13.74
C THR A 13 18.66 17.58 13.11
N THR A 14 18.76 17.47 11.79
CA THR A 14 19.91 17.93 11.00
C THR A 14 19.62 19.30 10.42
N VAL A 15 20.59 20.21 10.48
CA VAL A 15 20.44 21.62 10.11
C VAL A 15 21.48 21.98 9.06
N TYR A 16 21.07 22.58 7.93
CA TYR A 16 21.96 23.22 6.97
C TYR A 16 21.25 24.38 6.27
N ASP A 17 21.63 25.60 6.61
CA ASP A 17 21.12 26.87 6.06
C ASP A 17 19.58 26.92 5.89
N PRO A 18 18.77 26.51 6.90
CA PRO A 18 17.32 26.69 6.82
C PRO A 18 16.93 28.15 6.98
N ASP A 19 15.66 28.47 6.66
CA ASP A 19 15.05 29.71 7.11
C ASP A 19 15.11 29.78 8.66
N PRO A 20 15.70 30.83 9.27
CA PRO A 20 15.85 30.93 10.70
C PRO A 20 14.55 30.93 11.50
N ASP A 21 13.42 31.42 10.91
CA ASP A 21 12.11 31.40 11.55
C ASP A 21 11.50 29.99 11.55
N HIS A 22 11.74 29.24 10.49
CA HIS A 22 11.33 27.82 10.42
C HIS A 22 12.10 27.00 11.45
N LEU A 23 13.43 27.16 11.52
CA LEU A 23 14.24 26.49 12.55
C LEU A 23 13.77 26.83 13.97
N ARG A 24 13.47 28.12 14.27
CA ARG A 24 12.92 28.50 15.58
C ARG A 24 11.61 27.78 15.88
N ALA A 25 10.71 27.69 14.89
CA ALA A 25 9.42 27.00 15.05
C ALA A 25 9.61 25.51 15.33
N CYS A 26 10.52 24.85 14.59
CA CYS A 26 10.89 23.45 14.79
C CYS A 26 11.40 23.20 16.21
N LEU A 27 12.45 23.93 16.63
CA LEU A 27 13.04 23.79 17.95
C LEU A 27 12.02 24.06 19.08
N ALA A 28 11.19 25.08 18.94
CA ALA A 28 10.14 25.43 19.90
C ALA A 28 9.03 24.36 19.95
N SER A 29 8.77 23.63 18.88
CA SER A 29 7.79 22.54 18.87
C SER A 29 8.23 21.34 19.72
N ALA A 30 9.52 21.02 19.70
CA ALA A 30 10.11 20.03 20.59
C ALA A 30 10.04 20.47 22.06
N ASP A 31 10.31 21.76 22.37
CA ASP A 31 10.24 22.28 23.74
C ASP A 31 8.81 22.24 24.32
N ARG A 32 7.78 22.24 23.47
CA ARG A 32 6.37 22.21 23.89
C ARG A 32 5.80 20.80 24.03
N GLN A 33 6.59 19.74 23.91
CA GLN A 33 6.09 18.38 24.07
C GLN A 33 5.54 18.15 25.48
N THR A 34 4.36 17.54 25.56
CA THR A 34 3.70 17.19 26.84
C THR A 34 4.40 16.03 27.55
N CYS A 35 5.03 15.13 26.82
CA CYS A 35 5.92 14.11 27.37
C CYS A 35 7.21 14.77 27.88
N GLY A 36 7.69 14.36 29.06
CA GLY A 36 8.91 14.90 29.67
C GLY A 36 10.18 14.04 29.46
N ASP A 37 10.06 12.85 28.87
CA ASP A 37 11.12 11.85 28.80
C ASP A 37 11.77 11.79 27.42
N TRP A 38 12.47 12.88 27.06
CA TRP A 38 13.12 13.03 25.76
C TRP A 38 14.36 13.93 25.83
N GLU A 39 15.25 13.76 24.86
CA GLU A 39 16.33 14.68 24.50
C GLU A 39 16.21 15.13 23.04
N HIS A 40 16.85 16.26 22.68
CA HIS A 40 16.92 16.77 21.33
C HIS A 40 18.35 16.87 20.87
N VAL A 41 18.78 16.03 19.96
CA VAL A 41 20.09 16.08 19.34
C VAL A 41 19.98 16.84 18.02
N VAL A 42 20.61 18.02 17.97
CA VAL A 42 20.65 18.90 16.81
C VAL A 42 22.05 18.90 16.22
N VAL A 43 22.21 18.57 14.95
CA VAL A 43 23.49 18.60 14.26
C VAL A 43 23.47 19.65 13.16
N ASP A 44 24.26 20.70 13.34
CA ASP A 44 24.50 21.74 12.32
C ASP A 44 25.60 21.28 11.37
N ASP A 45 25.26 21.02 10.12
CA ASP A 45 26.15 20.55 9.07
C ASP A 45 26.97 21.69 8.43
N ALA A 46 27.54 22.55 9.29
CA ALA A 46 28.33 23.71 8.93
C ALA A 46 27.54 24.77 8.14
N SER A 47 26.38 25.19 8.68
CA SER A 47 25.60 26.30 8.13
C SER A 47 26.46 27.56 7.95
N THR A 48 26.25 28.26 6.84
CA THR A 48 26.99 29.47 6.47
C THR A 48 26.27 30.76 6.85
N ASP A 49 24.94 30.67 7.06
CA ASP A 49 24.13 31.80 7.51
C ASP A 49 24.32 32.03 9.03
N SER A 50 24.86 33.18 9.40
CA SER A 50 25.07 33.57 10.80
C SER A 50 23.76 33.64 11.60
N ALA A 51 22.61 33.90 10.95
CA ALA A 51 21.30 33.92 11.61
C ALA A 51 20.88 32.52 12.10
N VAL A 52 21.26 31.46 11.40
CA VAL A 52 21.08 30.06 11.85
C VAL A 52 21.94 29.82 13.11
N GLY A 53 23.21 30.23 13.08
CA GLY A 53 24.10 30.16 14.25
C GLY A 53 23.51 30.86 15.47
N ASP A 54 22.99 32.07 15.30
CA ASP A 54 22.31 32.86 16.35
C ASP A 54 21.07 32.15 16.94
N VAL A 55 20.28 31.48 16.09
CA VAL A 55 19.12 30.68 16.55
C VAL A 55 19.60 29.52 17.42
N LEU A 56 20.58 28.75 16.95
CA LEU A 56 21.10 27.60 17.68
C LEU A 56 21.75 28.02 19.02
N ASP A 57 22.50 29.12 19.07
CA ASP A 57 23.12 29.62 20.30
C ASP A 57 22.11 30.06 21.36
N ARG A 58 20.96 30.60 20.93
CA ARG A 58 19.88 31.06 21.82
C ARG A 58 18.88 29.96 22.19
N SER A 59 18.92 28.81 21.53
CA SER A 59 17.96 27.72 21.69
C SER A 59 18.34 26.72 22.79
N GLY A 60 19.36 27.01 23.60
CA GLY A 60 19.85 26.14 24.64
C GLY A 60 18.75 25.73 25.63
N SER A 61 18.61 24.44 25.88
CA SER A 61 17.80 23.87 26.95
C SER A 61 18.56 22.71 27.60
N GLU A 62 18.17 22.30 28.81
CA GLU A 62 18.80 21.15 29.48
C GLU A 62 18.66 19.84 28.70
N ARG A 63 17.68 19.77 27.77
CA ARG A 63 17.38 18.60 26.96
C ARG A 63 17.94 18.68 25.55
N ARG A 64 18.46 19.85 25.11
CA ARG A 64 18.92 20.05 23.73
C ARG A 64 20.43 20.07 23.65
N HIS A 65 20.99 19.20 22.84
CA HIS A 65 22.41 19.05 22.56
C HIS A 65 22.71 19.47 21.15
N VAL A 66 23.39 20.62 20.97
CA VAL A 66 23.75 21.14 19.63
C VAL A 66 25.19 20.75 19.31
N HIS A 67 25.37 20.00 18.23
CA HIS A 67 26.67 19.62 17.67
C HIS A 67 26.89 20.36 16.37
N ARG A 68 28.11 20.92 16.19
CA ARG A 68 28.48 21.64 14.96
C ARG A 68 29.60 20.91 14.23
N ARG A 69 29.36 20.61 12.96
CA ARG A 69 30.37 20.02 12.09
C ARG A 69 31.32 21.09 11.59
N GLY A 70 32.55 20.71 11.29
CA GLY A 70 33.56 21.63 10.74
C GLY A 70 33.44 21.88 9.23
N SER A 71 32.65 21.04 8.54
CA SER A 71 32.38 21.14 7.09
C SER A 71 31.08 20.45 6.76
N ASN A 72 30.40 20.93 5.71
CA ASN A 72 29.19 20.27 5.20
C ASN A 72 29.54 18.87 4.67
N GLY A 73 28.82 17.86 5.14
CA GLY A 73 28.96 16.46 4.75
C GLY A 73 27.70 15.87 4.14
N GLY A 74 26.62 16.65 4.07
CA GLY A 74 25.30 16.22 3.61
C GLY A 74 24.45 15.57 4.70
N ILE A 75 23.18 15.37 4.38
CA ILE A 75 22.17 14.92 5.34
C ILE A 75 22.50 13.57 5.96
N VAL A 76 23.06 12.64 5.19
CA VAL A 76 23.44 11.29 5.69
C VAL A 76 24.54 11.41 6.76
N ALA A 77 25.55 12.23 6.54
CA ALA A 77 26.65 12.40 7.48
C ALA A 77 26.18 13.12 8.75
N ALA A 78 25.36 14.15 8.63
CA ALA A 78 24.77 14.86 9.77
C ALA A 78 23.83 13.96 10.59
N SER A 79 22.99 13.15 9.92
CA SER A 79 22.11 12.17 10.59
C SER A 79 22.89 11.07 11.28
N THR A 80 24.03 10.63 10.74
CA THR A 80 24.93 9.66 11.37
C THR A 80 25.53 10.22 12.64
N ASP A 81 25.98 11.49 12.64
CA ASP A 81 26.51 12.15 13.81
C ASP A 81 25.42 12.36 14.88
N ALA A 82 24.18 12.69 14.46
CA ALA A 82 23.03 12.82 15.36
C ALA A 82 22.68 11.48 16.04
N LEU A 83 22.65 10.40 15.28
CA LEU A 83 22.42 9.05 15.78
C LEU A 83 23.51 8.61 16.78
N ALA A 84 24.77 8.91 16.49
CA ALA A 84 25.89 8.58 17.37
C ALA A 84 25.84 9.32 18.72
N ALA A 85 25.26 10.52 18.75
CA ALA A 85 25.08 11.32 19.96
C ALA A 85 23.81 10.96 20.75
N ALA A 86 22.85 10.30 20.12
CA ALA A 86 21.57 9.91 20.73
C ALA A 86 21.75 8.81 21.79
N VAL A 87 21.02 8.93 22.91
CA VAL A 87 21.05 7.92 23.98
C VAL A 87 19.67 7.35 24.33
N GLY A 88 18.60 7.87 23.74
CA GLY A 88 17.23 7.42 23.97
C GLY A 88 16.92 6.02 23.46
N GLU A 89 15.87 5.42 23.99
CA GLU A 89 15.39 4.10 23.59
C GLU A 89 14.90 4.10 22.12
N PHE A 90 14.22 5.17 21.71
CA PHE A 90 13.76 5.39 20.35
C PHE A 90 14.40 6.65 19.77
N VAL A 91 14.74 6.61 18.48
CA VAL A 91 15.14 7.79 17.70
C VAL A 91 13.94 8.28 16.90
N VAL A 92 13.67 9.58 16.97
CA VAL A 92 12.57 10.27 16.28
C VAL A 92 13.17 11.22 15.25
N LEU A 93 12.82 11.04 13.98
CA LEU A 93 13.35 11.89 12.90
C LEU A 93 12.49 13.14 12.75
N LEU A 94 13.11 14.32 12.83
CA LEU A 94 12.44 15.62 12.70
C LEU A 94 13.25 16.54 11.80
N ASP A 95 12.70 16.93 10.68
CA ASP A 95 13.34 17.89 9.77
C ASP A 95 13.33 19.31 10.38
N HIS A 96 14.36 20.10 10.06
CA HIS A 96 14.63 21.40 10.71
C HIS A 96 13.57 22.48 10.41
N ASP A 97 12.67 22.26 9.48
CA ASP A 97 11.61 23.19 9.08
C ASP A 97 10.20 22.69 9.46
N ASP A 98 10.08 21.45 9.96
CA ASP A 98 8.83 20.85 10.38
C ASP A 98 8.45 21.19 11.83
N VAL A 99 7.19 20.92 12.18
CA VAL A 99 6.63 21.25 13.49
C VAL A 99 5.94 20.03 14.09
N LEU A 100 6.36 19.60 15.28
CA LEU A 100 5.68 18.55 16.04
C LEU A 100 4.39 19.08 16.67
N ALA A 101 3.34 18.26 16.63
CA ALA A 101 2.17 18.49 17.48
C ALA A 101 2.56 18.38 18.97
N PRO A 102 1.96 19.15 19.88
CA PRO A 102 2.38 19.16 21.30
C PRO A 102 2.32 17.79 21.99
N ALA A 103 1.42 16.91 21.60
CA ALA A 103 1.26 15.57 22.16
C ALA A 103 2.04 14.47 21.40
N ALA A 104 2.88 14.81 20.41
CA ALA A 104 3.48 13.82 19.51
C ALA A 104 4.26 12.73 20.27
N LEU A 105 5.18 13.08 21.14
CA LEU A 105 5.97 12.11 21.90
C LEU A 105 5.12 11.36 22.94
N GLU A 106 4.11 12.00 23.53
CA GLU A 106 3.17 11.34 24.43
C GLU A 106 2.36 10.25 23.72
N ARG A 107 1.83 10.53 22.52
CA ARG A 107 1.09 9.55 21.72
C ARG A 107 1.95 8.39 21.25
N LEU A 108 3.21 8.66 20.89
CA LEU A 108 4.16 7.59 20.58
C LEU A 108 4.44 6.71 21.83
N ALA A 109 4.58 7.32 23.00
CA ALA A 109 4.76 6.60 24.27
C ALA A 109 3.52 5.74 24.59
N ASP A 110 2.32 6.32 24.50
CA ASP A 110 1.06 5.62 24.74
C ASP A 110 0.92 4.40 23.81
N ALA A 111 1.31 4.54 22.53
CA ALA A 111 1.24 3.46 21.55
C ALA A 111 2.23 2.31 21.87
N VAL A 112 3.41 2.62 22.38
CA VAL A 112 4.34 1.59 22.87
C VAL A 112 3.78 0.91 24.11
N ASP A 113 3.31 1.68 25.10
CA ASP A 113 2.84 1.14 26.39
C ASP A 113 1.53 0.35 26.24
N GLY A 114 0.70 0.69 25.24
CA GLY A 114 -0.55 0.01 24.92
C GLY A 114 -0.40 -1.24 24.05
N ALA A 115 0.80 -1.55 23.56
CA ALA A 115 1.03 -2.74 22.74
C ALA A 115 1.01 -4.01 23.62
N ASP A 116 0.60 -5.14 23.01
CA ASP A 116 0.59 -6.45 23.69
C ASP A 116 1.98 -6.82 24.25
N ASP A 117 3.04 -6.50 23.52
CA ASP A 117 4.43 -6.59 23.96
C ASP A 117 5.16 -5.27 23.66
N PRO A 118 5.23 -4.33 24.62
CA PRO A 118 5.94 -3.07 24.45
C PRO A 118 7.43 -3.24 24.07
N SER A 119 8.06 -4.32 24.51
CA SER A 119 9.47 -4.60 24.20
C SER A 119 9.70 -4.99 22.75
N ALA A 120 8.66 -5.46 22.06
CA ALA A 120 8.70 -5.86 20.66
C ALA A 120 8.39 -4.71 19.68
N VAL A 121 7.91 -3.56 20.17
CA VAL A 121 7.66 -2.40 19.30
C VAL A 121 8.99 -1.82 18.84
N ASP A 122 9.25 -1.90 17.55
CA ASP A 122 10.52 -1.51 16.95
C ASP A 122 10.41 -0.29 16.03
N LEU A 123 9.26 -0.08 15.39
CA LEU A 123 8.98 1.04 14.49
C LEU A 123 7.58 1.59 14.74
N LEU A 124 7.48 2.91 14.90
CA LEU A 124 6.21 3.63 14.93
C LEU A 124 6.21 4.70 13.84
N TYR A 125 5.05 4.94 13.23
CA TYR A 125 4.84 6.06 12.34
C TYR A 125 3.44 6.66 12.51
N THR A 126 3.30 7.93 12.14
CA THR A 126 2.07 8.69 12.37
C THR A 126 1.54 9.31 11.09
N ASP A 127 0.32 9.82 11.12
CA ASP A 127 -0.19 10.71 10.08
C ASP A 127 0.48 12.08 10.16
N HIS A 128 0.42 12.87 9.09
CA HIS A 128 0.88 14.25 9.05
C HIS A 128 -0.06 15.10 8.21
N ASP A 129 0.08 16.42 8.30
CA ASP A 129 -0.54 17.35 7.39
C ASP A 129 0.50 18.34 6.84
N LEU A 130 0.07 19.23 5.95
CA LEU A 130 0.95 20.24 5.39
C LEU A 130 0.77 21.57 6.13
N LEU A 131 1.89 22.17 6.56
CA LEU A 131 1.94 23.52 7.12
C LEU A 131 2.19 24.53 5.99
N ARG A 132 1.18 25.28 5.64
CA ARG A 132 1.22 26.29 4.57
C ARG A 132 2.02 27.52 4.98
N PRO A 133 2.48 28.34 4.00
CA PRO A 133 3.19 29.61 4.29
C PRO A 133 2.36 30.62 5.10
N ASP A 134 1.03 30.52 5.08
CA ASP A 134 0.13 31.35 5.88
C ASP A 134 -0.02 30.87 7.34
N GLY A 135 0.69 29.81 7.73
CA GLY A 135 0.65 29.20 9.05
C GLY A 135 -0.55 28.29 9.32
N ARG A 136 -1.40 28.05 8.32
CA ARG A 136 -2.52 27.11 8.46
C ARG A 136 -2.09 25.71 8.04
N THR A 137 -2.65 24.71 8.71
CA THR A 137 -2.52 23.31 8.31
C THR A 137 -3.58 22.96 7.26
N ALA A 138 -3.22 22.09 6.33
CA ALA A 138 -4.09 21.62 5.27
C ALA A 138 -3.65 20.21 4.79
N TRP A 139 -4.52 19.57 4.03
CA TRP A 139 -4.25 18.33 3.31
C TRP A 139 -3.64 17.22 4.18
N PRO A 140 -4.40 16.74 5.18
CA PRO A 140 -3.92 15.65 5.99
C PRO A 140 -3.64 14.40 5.15
N VAL A 141 -2.51 13.76 5.43
CA VAL A 141 -2.08 12.50 4.83
C VAL A 141 -2.39 11.39 5.81
N TYR A 142 -3.53 10.74 5.61
CA TYR A 142 -3.97 9.60 6.41
C TYR A 142 -3.41 8.30 5.84
N LYS A 143 -2.50 7.69 6.58
CA LYS A 143 -1.75 6.51 6.16
C LYS A 143 -2.53 5.23 6.50
N PRO A 144 -2.29 4.13 5.78
CA PRO A 144 -2.74 2.81 6.21
C PRO A 144 -1.86 2.29 7.35
N ASP A 145 -2.31 1.22 8.00
CA ASP A 145 -1.43 0.38 8.79
C ASP A 145 -0.36 -0.26 7.90
N TRP A 146 0.52 -1.05 8.49
CA TRP A 146 1.70 -1.56 7.82
C TRP A 146 1.42 -2.22 6.46
N SER A 147 2.02 -1.66 5.42
CA SER A 147 1.84 -2.06 4.02
C SER A 147 3.21 -2.18 3.32
N PRO A 148 3.89 -3.35 3.42
CA PRO A 148 5.24 -3.55 2.89
C PRO A 148 5.33 -3.38 1.38
N GLU A 149 4.35 -3.85 0.59
CA GLU A 149 4.38 -3.62 -0.87
C GLU A 149 4.27 -2.14 -1.20
N ARG A 150 3.43 -1.39 -0.47
CA ARG A 150 3.33 0.05 -0.66
C ARG A 150 4.64 0.75 -0.33
N LEU A 151 5.33 0.37 0.76
CA LEU A 151 6.63 0.96 1.11
C LEU A 151 7.70 0.67 0.04
N ARG A 152 7.70 -0.51 -0.55
CA ARG A 152 8.61 -0.87 -1.65
C ARG A 152 8.38 -0.03 -2.90
N ASN A 153 7.11 0.30 -3.18
CA ASN A 153 6.74 1.08 -4.36
C ASN A 153 6.82 2.61 -4.14
N HIS A 154 6.63 3.07 -2.89
CA HIS A 154 6.58 4.49 -2.54
C HIS A 154 6.79 4.66 -1.04
N ASN A 155 7.68 5.58 -0.65
CA ASN A 155 7.85 5.91 0.77
C ASN A 155 6.61 6.64 1.31
N TYR A 156 5.57 5.89 1.64
CA TYR A 156 4.32 6.46 2.17
C TYR A 156 4.41 6.84 3.65
N ILE A 157 5.39 6.30 4.38
CA ILE A 157 5.57 6.56 5.80
C ILE A 157 6.05 7.99 6.04
N THR A 158 7.09 8.44 5.32
CA THR A 158 7.71 9.77 5.44
C THR A 158 7.89 10.23 6.90
N HIS A 159 7.06 11.14 7.41
CA HIS A 159 7.11 11.74 8.74
C HIS A 159 5.78 11.48 9.48
N LEU A 160 5.70 11.40 10.79
CA LEU A 160 6.71 11.29 11.81
C LEU A 160 7.09 9.81 11.97
N VAL A 161 8.36 9.55 12.25
CA VAL A 161 8.87 8.19 12.45
C VAL A 161 9.62 8.11 13.77
N ALA A 162 9.38 7.05 14.55
CA ALA A 162 10.17 6.68 15.71
C ALA A 162 10.65 5.22 15.54
N VAL A 163 11.95 4.99 15.65
CA VAL A 163 12.57 3.66 15.49
C VAL A 163 13.34 3.31 16.76
N ARG A 164 13.21 2.06 17.23
CA ARG A 164 14.01 1.56 18.33
C ARG A 164 15.49 1.69 18.01
N ARG A 165 16.24 2.41 18.83
CA ARG A 165 17.63 2.76 18.57
C ARG A 165 18.51 1.53 18.35
N SER A 166 18.36 0.49 19.16
CA SER A 166 19.12 -0.75 18.97
C SER A 166 18.90 -1.39 17.61
N LEU A 167 17.69 -1.31 17.04
CA LEU A 167 17.40 -1.80 15.70
C LEU A 167 18.06 -0.92 14.62
N VAL A 168 18.08 0.40 14.81
CA VAL A 168 18.81 1.31 13.90
C VAL A 168 20.31 0.98 13.89
N ASP A 169 20.90 0.73 15.06
CA ASP A 169 22.30 0.31 15.21
C ASP A 169 22.53 -1.05 14.51
N ASP A 170 21.65 -2.03 14.70
CA ASP A 170 21.73 -3.38 14.14
C ASP A 170 21.65 -3.40 12.60
N VAL A 171 20.91 -2.47 11.99
CA VAL A 171 20.85 -2.34 10.54
C VAL A 171 21.92 -1.42 9.96
N GLY A 172 22.80 -0.87 10.82
CA GLY A 172 23.97 -0.07 10.43
C GLY A 172 23.67 1.41 10.18
N GLY A 173 22.60 1.97 10.75
CA GLY A 173 22.30 3.41 10.69
C GLY A 173 22.03 3.93 9.28
N PHE A 174 22.40 5.18 9.00
CA PHE A 174 22.25 5.81 7.70
C PHE A 174 23.39 5.42 6.76
N ARG A 175 23.08 5.09 5.50
CA ARG A 175 24.07 4.64 4.51
C ARG A 175 24.53 5.77 3.58
N PRO A 176 25.86 5.97 3.38
CA PRO A 176 26.39 6.94 2.41
C PRO A 176 25.88 6.66 0.99
N GLY A 177 25.60 7.72 0.24
CA GLY A 177 25.13 7.64 -1.14
C GLY A 177 23.63 7.48 -1.29
N PHE A 178 22.86 7.59 -0.21
CA PHE A 178 21.40 7.60 -0.22
C PHE A 178 20.82 8.97 0.16
N ASP A 179 21.61 10.04 0.01
CA ASP A 179 21.17 11.42 0.27
C ASP A 179 19.89 11.74 -0.54
N GLY A 180 18.87 12.23 0.16
CA GLY A 180 17.53 12.50 -0.37
C GLY A 180 16.57 11.30 -0.41
N ALA A 181 17.07 10.09 -0.07
CA ALA A 181 16.26 8.88 0.15
C ALA A 181 16.79 8.07 1.36
N GLN A 182 17.54 8.73 2.25
CA GLN A 182 18.16 8.11 3.43
C GLN A 182 17.14 7.55 4.42
N ASP A 183 15.99 8.17 4.53
CA ASP A 183 14.85 7.74 5.32
C ASP A 183 14.20 6.49 4.73
N HIS A 184 13.94 6.48 3.43
CA HIS A 184 13.37 5.32 2.73
C HIS A 184 14.30 4.11 2.82
N ASP A 185 15.62 4.31 2.59
CA ASP A 185 16.63 3.26 2.75
C ASP A 185 16.66 2.69 4.18
N LEU A 186 16.61 3.57 5.19
CA LEU A 186 16.58 3.16 6.59
C LEU A 186 15.32 2.38 6.92
N LEU A 187 14.14 2.89 6.52
CA LEU A 187 12.85 2.25 6.78
C LEU A 187 12.75 0.85 6.14
N LEU A 188 13.25 0.69 4.90
CA LEU A 188 13.30 -0.61 4.24
C LEU A 188 14.16 -1.60 5.03
N ARG A 189 15.37 -1.20 5.50
CA ARG A 189 16.25 -2.07 6.30
C ARG A 189 15.71 -2.36 7.69
N VAL A 190 15.11 -1.38 8.32
CA VAL A 190 14.43 -1.54 9.63
C VAL A 190 13.27 -2.53 9.49
N SER A 191 12.44 -2.40 8.45
CA SER A 191 11.28 -3.27 8.24
C SER A 191 11.63 -4.74 8.00
N GLU A 192 12.86 -5.04 7.55
CA GLU A 192 13.34 -6.42 7.38
C GLU A 192 13.54 -7.16 8.72
N ARG A 193 13.68 -6.42 9.82
CA ARG A 193 14.01 -6.98 11.14
C ARG A 193 13.06 -6.56 12.26
N ALA A 194 12.22 -5.56 12.01
CA ALA A 194 11.25 -5.08 12.99
C ALA A 194 10.27 -6.20 13.38
N ARG A 195 10.10 -6.42 14.68
CA ARG A 195 9.17 -7.41 15.25
C ARG A 195 7.73 -6.89 15.24
N THR A 196 7.56 -5.63 15.63
CA THR A 196 6.26 -4.96 15.66
C THR A 196 6.39 -3.56 15.07
N ILE A 197 5.56 -3.27 14.09
CA ILE A 197 5.43 -1.96 13.44
C ILE A 197 4.05 -1.40 13.79
N VAL A 198 4.01 -0.21 14.37
CA VAL A 198 2.77 0.42 14.85
C VAL A 198 2.49 1.70 14.08
N HIS A 199 1.31 1.80 13.51
CA HIS A 199 0.77 3.05 12.99
C HIS A 199 -0.03 3.75 14.10
N VAL A 200 0.27 5.02 14.35
CA VAL A 200 -0.52 5.90 15.22
C VAL A 200 -1.37 6.79 14.31
N PRO A 201 -2.68 6.52 14.16
CA PRO A 201 -3.52 7.22 13.19
C PRO A 201 -3.94 8.62 13.69
N GLU A 202 -2.95 9.43 14.02
CA GLU A 202 -3.10 10.82 14.45
C GLU A 202 -2.13 11.72 13.69
N VAL A 203 -2.57 12.95 13.34
CA VAL A 203 -1.70 13.97 12.75
C VAL A 203 -0.81 14.53 13.87
N LEU A 204 0.44 14.06 13.92
CA LEU A 204 1.40 14.42 14.97
C LEU A 204 2.59 15.21 14.46
N LEU A 205 2.65 15.48 13.16
CA LEU A 205 3.64 16.34 12.53
C LEU A 205 2.96 17.23 11.48
N HIS A 206 3.40 18.46 11.40
CA HIS A 206 3.02 19.44 10.40
C HIS A 206 4.21 19.65 9.45
N TRP A 207 4.13 19.05 8.25
CA TRP A 207 5.16 19.13 7.23
C TRP A 207 5.11 20.48 6.53
N ARG A 208 6.20 21.25 6.61
CA ARG A 208 6.22 22.60 6.05
C ARG A 208 6.40 22.59 4.53
N GLN A 209 5.49 23.27 3.85
CA GLN A 209 5.66 23.61 2.44
C GLN A 209 6.65 24.76 2.31
N SER A 210 7.90 24.50 1.94
CA SER A 210 8.86 25.53 1.62
C SER A 210 9.13 25.59 0.11
N ALA A 211 9.44 26.78 -0.41
CA ALA A 211 9.87 26.93 -1.80
C ALA A 211 11.21 26.25 -2.08
N ALA A 212 11.97 25.93 -1.02
CA ALA A 212 13.27 25.25 -1.07
C ALA A 212 13.17 23.75 -0.80
N SER A 213 11.97 23.20 -0.51
CA SER A 213 11.82 21.77 -0.27
C SER A 213 12.22 20.97 -1.53
N VAL A 214 12.67 19.74 -1.35
CA VAL A 214 13.00 18.80 -2.45
C VAL A 214 11.84 18.72 -3.46
N ALA A 215 10.62 19.02 -3.03
CA ALA A 215 9.46 19.15 -3.89
C ALA A 215 9.58 20.25 -4.97
N THR A 216 10.45 21.26 -4.81
CA THR A 216 10.61 22.39 -5.73
C THR A 216 11.98 22.44 -6.43
N ASP A 217 13.03 21.76 -5.89
CA ASP A 217 14.36 21.75 -6.48
C ASP A 217 14.49 20.69 -7.58
N THR A 218 14.27 21.09 -8.83
CA THR A 218 14.35 20.23 -10.02
C THR A 218 15.74 19.64 -10.29
N GLY A 219 16.80 20.14 -9.65
CA GLY A 219 18.18 19.67 -9.82
C GLY A 219 18.55 18.47 -8.94
N ARG A 220 17.98 18.35 -7.74
CA ARG A 220 18.27 17.28 -6.77
C ARG A 220 17.32 16.07 -6.88
N LYS A 221 16.10 16.28 -7.39
CA LYS A 221 15.08 15.23 -7.54
C LYS A 221 15.57 13.97 -8.25
N PRO A 222 16.23 14.03 -9.44
CA PRO A 222 16.63 12.81 -10.13
C PRO A 222 17.62 11.95 -9.33
N GLN A 223 18.51 12.57 -8.54
CA GLN A 223 19.48 11.85 -7.72
C GLN A 223 18.81 11.17 -6.51
N ALA A 224 17.86 11.86 -5.85
CA ALA A 224 17.09 11.30 -4.75
C ALA A 224 16.21 10.11 -5.21
N TYR A 225 15.56 10.23 -6.38
CA TYR A 225 14.75 9.14 -6.92
C TYR A 225 15.61 7.94 -7.34
N GLU A 226 16.81 8.17 -7.92
CA GLU A 226 17.74 7.08 -8.21
C GLU A 226 18.29 6.44 -6.92
N ALA A 227 18.55 7.21 -5.88
CA ALA A 227 18.94 6.67 -4.57
C ALA A 227 17.80 5.80 -3.98
N GLY A 228 16.55 6.26 -4.04
CA GLY A 228 15.39 5.47 -3.60
C GLY A 228 15.19 4.19 -4.44
N ARG A 229 15.35 4.28 -5.78
CA ARG A 229 15.31 3.09 -6.64
C ARG A 229 16.35 2.05 -6.23
N ARG A 230 17.58 2.49 -5.91
CA ARG A 230 18.65 1.60 -5.42
C ARG A 230 18.32 1.05 -4.04
N ALA A 231 17.73 1.85 -3.14
CA ALA A 231 17.32 1.39 -1.82
C ALA A 231 16.31 0.24 -1.92
N VAL A 232 15.31 0.36 -2.81
CA VAL A 232 14.34 -0.70 -3.07
C VAL A 232 15.02 -1.93 -3.70
N ALA A 233 15.89 -1.76 -4.69
CA ALA A 233 16.61 -2.88 -5.31
C ALA A 233 17.49 -3.64 -4.29
N ASP A 234 18.23 -2.92 -3.45
CA ASP A 234 19.03 -3.50 -2.38
C ASP A 234 18.16 -4.25 -1.35
N HIS A 235 17.00 -3.68 -0.99
CA HIS A 235 16.04 -4.32 -0.10
C HIS A 235 15.54 -5.64 -0.67
N LEU A 236 15.05 -5.66 -1.92
CA LEU A 236 14.56 -6.87 -2.57
C LEU A 236 15.64 -7.96 -2.63
N ALA A 237 16.88 -7.58 -2.94
CA ALA A 237 18.00 -8.52 -2.93
C ALA A 237 18.27 -9.11 -1.54
N ARG A 238 18.20 -8.31 -0.45
CA ARG A 238 18.40 -8.79 0.93
C ARG A 238 17.31 -9.77 1.38
N ILE A 239 16.05 -9.51 0.97
CA ILE A 239 14.92 -10.41 1.31
C ILE A 239 14.76 -11.58 0.32
N GLY A 240 15.65 -11.70 -0.66
CA GLY A 240 15.67 -12.83 -1.60
C GLY A 240 14.62 -12.76 -2.72
N VAL A 241 14.09 -11.58 -3.02
CA VAL A 241 13.15 -11.36 -4.14
C VAL A 241 13.96 -10.99 -5.40
N ASP A 242 13.96 -11.87 -6.40
CA ASP A 242 14.59 -11.59 -7.71
C ASP A 242 13.68 -10.66 -8.52
N ALA A 243 14.10 -9.41 -8.66
CA ALA A 243 13.32 -8.40 -9.37
C ALA A 243 14.22 -7.30 -9.95
N THR A 244 13.71 -6.61 -10.96
CA THR A 244 14.24 -5.32 -11.42
C THR A 244 13.38 -4.18 -10.89
N VAL A 245 14.02 -3.07 -10.51
CA VAL A 245 13.34 -1.87 -10.01
C VAL A 245 13.54 -0.75 -11.01
N GLU A 246 12.44 -0.22 -11.51
CA GLU A 246 12.37 0.88 -12.47
C GLU A 246 11.75 2.11 -11.80
N THR A 247 11.97 3.29 -12.34
CA THR A 247 11.19 4.47 -11.97
C THR A 247 9.76 4.30 -12.47
N GLY A 248 8.77 4.52 -11.61
CA GLY A 248 7.36 4.47 -11.97
C GLY A 248 6.89 5.69 -12.76
N ALA A 249 5.61 5.75 -13.06
CA ALA A 249 5.00 6.84 -13.84
C ALA A 249 4.97 8.19 -13.09
N HIS A 250 5.16 8.18 -11.77
CA HIS A 250 5.11 9.37 -10.93
C HIS A 250 6.37 9.51 -10.09
N ASP A 251 6.70 10.75 -9.73
CA ASP A 251 7.82 11.10 -8.87
C ASP A 251 7.77 10.32 -7.52
N GLY A 252 8.89 9.68 -7.16
CA GLY A 252 9.01 8.89 -5.93
C GLY A 252 8.27 7.55 -5.93
N VAL A 253 7.72 7.14 -7.07
CA VAL A 253 7.11 5.83 -7.28
C VAL A 253 8.09 4.91 -8.01
N TYR A 254 8.16 3.66 -7.57
CA TYR A 254 9.01 2.62 -8.15
C TYR A 254 8.16 1.48 -8.67
N ARG A 255 8.51 0.98 -9.86
CA ARG A 255 7.92 -0.20 -10.48
C ARG A 255 8.83 -1.41 -10.20
N ILE A 256 8.26 -2.46 -9.61
CA ILE A 256 8.98 -3.70 -9.30
C ILE A 256 8.52 -4.78 -10.27
N ARG A 257 9.45 -5.24 -11.12
CA ARG A 257 9.21 -6.37 -12.03
C ARG A 257 9.86 -7.61 -11.46
N ARG A 258 9.03 -8.48 -10.87
CA ARG A 258 9.49 -9.72 -10.25
C ARG A 258 9.76 -10.77 -11.31
N ARG A 259 10.88 -11.46 -11.18
CA ARG A 259 11.22 -12.57 -12.06
C ARG A 259 10.53 -13.85 -11.59
N LEU A 260 9.89 -14.55 -12.51
CA LEU A 260 9.20 -15.80 -12.16
C LEU A 260 10.20 -16.93 -11.91
N THR A 261 9.93 -17.75 -10.92
CA THR A 261 10.70 -18.96 -10.61
C THR A 261 10.18 -20.12 -11.45
N GLY A 262 11.00 -20.63 -12.35
CA GLY A 262 10.60 -21.70 -13.25
C GLY A 262 9.60 -21.28 -14.32
N THR A 263 8.73 -22.20 -14.71
CA THR A 263 7.59 -21.94 -15.62
C THR A 263 6.31 -22.32 -14.89
N PRO A 264 5.72 -21.40 -14.12
CA PRO A 264 4.52 -21.69 -13.34
C PRO A 264 3.34 -22.03 -14.25
N THR A 265 2.50 -22.95 -13.80
CA THR A 265 1.22 -23.23 -14.47
C THR A 265 0.10 -22.53 -13.73
N VAL A 266 -0.68 -21.72 -14.45
CA VAL A 266 -1.83 -20.99 -13.93
C VAL A 266 -3.10 -21.59 -14.51
N SER A 267 -3.95 -22.15 -13.66
CA SER A 267 -5.30 -22.59 -14.04
C SER A 267 -6.26 -21.42 -13.94
N VAL A 268 -6.74 -20.93 -15.09
CA VAL A 268 -7.75 -19.88 -15.17
C VAL A 268 -9.12 -20.52 -14.99
N VAL A 269 -9.73 -20.34 -13.82
CA VAL A 269 -11.04 -20.91 -13.46
C VAL A 269 -12.14 -19.93 -13.77
N ILE A 270 -13.01 -20.28 -14.75
CA ILE A 270 -14.07 -19.43 -15.26
C ILE A 270 -15.43 -20.09 -15.06
N PRO A 271 -16.25 -19.64 -14.08
CA PRO A 271 -17.63 -20.08 -13.95
C PRO A 271 -18.47 -19.37 -15.02
N THR A 272 -19.20 -20.11 -15.84
CA THR A 272 -20.04 -19.49 -16.91
C THR A 272 -21.34 -20.25 -17.14
N ARG A 273 -22.34 -19.51 -17.64
CA ARG A 273 -23.59 -20.05 -18.20
C ARG A 273 -23.59 -20.01 -19.73
N GLY A 274 -22.49 -19.52 -20.34
CA GLY A 274 -22.41 -19.25 -21.77
C GLY A 274 -23.16 -17.98 -22.18
N SER A 275 -23.22 -17.00 -21.28
CA SER A 275 -23.97 -15.75 -21.48
C SER A 275 -23.46 -14.94 -22.68
N THR A 276 -24.39 -14.21 -23.31
CA THR A 276 -24.11 -13.30 -24.41
C THR A 276 -24.58 -11.90 -24.06
N GLY A 277 -23.87 -10.90 -24.55
CA GLY A 277 -24.24 -9.51 -24.35
C GLY A 277 -23.69 -8.59 -25.42
N ARG A 278 -24.03 -7.30 -25.35
CA ARG A 278 -23.55 -6.29 -26.28
C ARG A 278 -22.64 -5.30 -25.55
N VAL A 279 -21.37 -5.28 -25.96
CA VAL A 279 -20.34 -4.37 -25.43
C VAL A 279 -19.64 -3.70 -26.61
N TRP A 280 -19.39 -2.39 -26.54
CA TRP A 280 -18.80 -1.55 -27.59
C TRP A 280 -19.46 -1.76 -28.97
N GLY A 281 -20.79 -1.91 -28.94
CA GLY A 281 -21.60 -2.08 -30.17
C GLY A 281 -21.53 -3.47 -30.81
N ARG A 282 -20.84 -4.46 -30.25
CA ARG A 282 -20.70 -5.83 -30.75
C ARG A 282 -21.40 -6.82 -29.83
N THR A 283 -22.10 -7.81 -30.43
CA THR A 283 -22.62 -8.95 -29.67
C THR A 283 -21.48 -9.94 -29.46
N ARG A 284 -21.33 -10.40 -28.21
CA ARG A 284 -20.23 -11.24 -27.71
C ARG A 284 -20.79 -12.46 -27.00
N ILE A 285 -20.04 -13.57 -27.03
CA ILE A 285 -20.15 -14.67 -26.08
C ILE A 285 -19.03 -14.41 -25.06
N PHE A 286 -19.38 -13.96 -23.88
CA PHE A 286 -18.42 -13.40 -22.94
C PHE A 286 -17.22 -14.31 -22.64
N VAL A 287 -17.47 -15.59 -22.29
CA VAL A 287 -16.39 -16.54 -21.98
C VAL A 287 -15.45 -16.77 -23.16
N HIS A 288 -15.92 -16.61 -24.42
CA HIS A 288 -15.04 -16.70 -25.60
C HIS A 288 -14.06 -15.55 -25.64
N ASP A 289 -14.54 -14.33 -25.40
CA ASP A 289 -13.68 -13.14 -25.42
C ASP A 289 -12.71 -13.14 -24.24
N ALA A 290 -13.16 -13.56 -23.04
CA ALA A 290 -12.29 -13.72 -21.87
C ALA A 290 -11.12 -14.67 -22.17
N VAL A 291 -11.39 -15.89 -22.65
CA VAL A 291 -10.35 -16.88 -22.99
C VAL A 291 -9.50 -16.40 -24.17
N ALA A 292 -10.11 -15.82 -25.21
CA ALA A 292 -9.38 -15.35 -26.40
C ALA A 292 -8.39 -14.23 -26.06
N SER A 293 -8.75 -13.31 -25.15
CA SER A 293 -7.87 -12.21 -24.72
C SER A 293 -6.62 -12.74 -24.03
N LEU A 294 -6.75 -13.79 -23.22
CA LEU A 294 -5.62 -14.43 -22.53
C LEU A 294 -4.77 -15.29 -23.47
N VAL A 295 -5.40 -16.01 -24.43
CA VAL A 295 -4.66 -16.76 -25.46
C VAL A 295 -3.86 -15.81 -26.34
N ALA A 296 -4.37 -14.61 -26.64
CA ALA A 296 -3.65 -13.61 -27.42
C ALA A 296 -2.44 -13.03 -26.70
N ASP A 297 -2.41 -13.06 -25.35
CA ASP A 297 -1.30 -12.61 -24.50
C ASP A 297 -0.22 -13.71 -24.31
N ALA A 298 -0.15 -14.71 -25.18
CA ALA A 298 0.70 -15.90 -25.05
C ALA A 298 2.23 -15.64 -25.06
N GLY A 299 2.68 -14.42 -24.79
CA GLY A 299 4.10 -14.03 -24.66
C GLY A 299 4.65 -14.13 -23.23
N GLY A 300 3.82 -14.47 -22.25
CA GLY A 300 4.21 -14.58 -20.84
C GLY A 300 5.06 -15.82 -20.51
N ALA A 301 5.71 -15.81 -19.35
CA ALA A 301 6.51 -16.93 -18.84
C ALA A 301 5.63 -18.03 -18.21
N SER A 302 4.39 -17.70 -17.83
CA SER A 302 3.42 -18.64 -17.25
C SER A 302 2.76 -19.50 -18.32
N ARG A 303 2.56 -20.80 -18.01
CA ARG A 303 1.74 -21.69 -18.82
C ARG A 303 0.28 -21.58 -18.37
N LEU A 304 -0.67 -21.43 -19.31
CA LEU A 304 -2.09 -21.32 -19.00
C LEU A 304 -2.82 -22.65 -19.24
N GLU A 305 -3.72 -22.99 -18.30
CA GLU A 305 -4.78 -23.98 -18.40
C GLU A 305 -6.12 -23.27 -18.20
N PHE A 306 -7.10 -23.52 -19.04
CA PHE A 306 -8.43 -22.91 -18.94
C PHE A 306 -9.42 -23.92 -18.40
N VAL A 307 -9.84 -23.74 -17.14
CA VAL A 307 -10.83 -24.60 -16.49
C VAL A 307 -12.17 -23.89 -16.50
N VAL A 308 -13.02 -24.23 -17.47
CA VAL A 308 -14.32 -23.59 -17.68
C VAL A 308 -15.41 -24.44 -17.05
N VAL A 309 -16.05 -23.91 -15.97
CA VAL A 309 -17.20 -24.56 -15.31
C VAL A 309 -18.47 -24.12 -16.00
N LEU A 310 -18.91 -24.91 -16.98
CA LEU A 310 -19.98 -24.59 -17.93
C LEU A 310 -21.32 -25.24 -17.51
N ASP A 311 -22.38 -24.44 -17.47
CA ASP A 311 -23.74 -24.98 -17.29
C ASP A 311 -24.07 -25.99 -18.39
N SER A 312 -24.57 -27.15 -18.00
CA SER A 312 -24.97 -28.23 -18.94
C SER A 312 -26.09 -27.81 -19.89
N SER A 313 -26.82 -26.75 -19.56
CA SER A 313 -27.87 -26.15 -20.38
C SER A 313 -27.36 -25.11 -21.40
N ALA A 314 -26.06 -24.79 -21.39
CA ALA A 314 -25.48 -23.81 -22.33
C ALA A 314 -25.60 -24.27 -23.79
N ASP A 315 -25.68 -23.30 -24.71
CA ASP A 315 -25.66 -23.62 -26.15
C ASP A 315 -24.36 -24.37 -26.49
N PRO A 316 -24.43 -25.53 -27.18
CA PRO A 316 -23.22 -26.26 -27.60
C PRO A 316 -22.24 -25.45 -28.47
N VAL A 317 -22.63 -24.29 -28.99
CA VAL A 317 -21.73 -23.37 -29.69
C VAL A 317 -20.66 -22.81 -28.75
N VAL A 318 -20.98 -22.65 -27.45
CA VAL A 318 -20.06 -22.12 -26.43
C VAL A 318 -18.87 -23.07 -26.26
N GLU A 319 -19.12 -24.34 -25.96
CA GLU A 319 -18.07 -25.34 -25.78
C GLU A 319 -17.24 -25.55 -27.06
N ARG A 320 -17.90 -25.66 -28.22
CA ARG A 320 -17.18 -25.78 -29.48
C ARG A 320 -16.31 -24.56 -29.79
N GLY A 321 -16.76 -23.36 -29.40
CA GLY A 321 -15.98 -22.13 -29.56
C GLY A 321 -14.74 -22.13 -28.65
N LEU A 322 -14.90 -22.48 -27.39
CA LEU A 322 -13.81 -22.60 -26.43
C LEU A 322 -12.74 -23.61 -26.90
N GLY A 323 -13.17 -24.79 -27.40
CA GLY A 323 -12.23 -25.80 -27.93
C GLY A 323 -11.43 -25.30 -29.14
N ARG A 324 -11.99 -24.39 -29.96
CA ARG A 324 -11.24 -23.76 -31.08
C ARG A 324 -10.28 -22.67 -30.61
N ILE A 325 -10.61 -21.96 -29.50
CA ILE A 325 -9.80 -20.86 -28.97
C ILE A 325 -8.64 -21.40 -28.13
N ALA A 326 -8.92 -22.27 -27.16
CA ALA A 326 -7.95 -22.74 -26.16
C ALA A 326 -7.28 -24.09 -26.53
N GLY A 327 -7.85 -24.84 -27.48
CA GLY A 327 -7.27 -26.13 -27.90
C GLY A 327 -7.07 -27.10 -26.73
N ASP A 328 -5.87 -27.69 -26.65
CA ASP A 328 -5.50 -28.68 -25.64
C ASP A 328 -5.36 -28.10 -24.21
N ALA A 329 -5.35 -26.77 -24.07
CA ALA A 329 -5.30 -26.10 -22.76
C ALA A 329 -6.68 -26.02 -22.08
N LEU A 330 -7.75 -26.46 -22.76
CA LEU A 330 -9.13 -26.38 -22.24
C LEU A 330 -9.50 -27.62 -21.41
N VAL A 331 -10.00 -27.36 -20.21
CA VAL A 331 -10.71 -28.34 -19.36
C VAL A 331 -12.14 -27.84 -19.16
N VAL A 332 -13.14 -28.59 -19.61
CA VAL A 332 -14.56 -28.24 -19.38
C VAL A 332 -15.08 -29.07 -18.22
N VAL A 333 -15.62 -28.40 -17.21
CA VAL A 333 -16.30 -29.02 -16.07
C VAL A 333 -17.80 -28.78 -16.25
N PRO A 334 -18.61 -29.82 -16.55
CA PRO A 334 -20.04 -29.67 -16.71
C PRO A 334 -20.71 -29.38 -15.35
N TYR A 335 -21.66 -28.44 -15.34
CA TYR A 335 -22.40 -28.05 -14.16
C TYR A 335 -23.91 -28.14 -14.39
N ASP A 336 -24.58 -29.01 -13.65
CA ASP A 336 -26.00 -29.35 -13.83
C ASP A 336 -26.92 -28.88 -12.68
N LYS A 337 -26.35 -28.11 -11.74
CA LYS A 337 -27.07 -27.54 -10.60
C LYS A 337 -27.57 -26.11 -10.92
N ALA A 338 -28.39 -25.55 -10.01
CA ALA A 338 -28.68 -24.13 -10.03
C ALA A 338 -27.39 -23.32 -9.92
N PHE A 339 -27.35 -22.13 -10.52
CA PHE A 339 -26.16 -21.30 -10.49
C PHE A 339 -25.75 -20.98 -9.06
N ASP A 340 -24.53 -21.31 -8.73
CA ASP A 340 -23.86 -21.07 -7.46
C ASP A 340 -22.40 -20.77 -7.78
N PHE A 341 -21.98 -19.50 -7.60
CA PHE A 341 -20.64 -19.05 -7.96
C PHE A 341 -19.59 -19.78 -7.14
N SER A 342 -19.80 -19.88 -5.83
CA SER A 342 -18.87 -20.54 -4.90
C SER A 342 -18.69 -22.03 -5.20
N ASP A 343 -19.78 -22.76 -5.46
CA ASP A 343 -19.71 -24.19 -5.81
C ASP A 343 -19.04 -24.39 -7.17
N LYS A 344 -19.29 -23.51 -8.14
CA LYS A 344 -18.61 -23.54 -9.46
C LYS A 344 -17.10 -23.27 -9.33
N ILE A 345 -16.70 -22.25 -8.57
CA ILE A 345 -15.28 -21.98 -8.32
C ILE A 345 -14.62 -23.17 -7.65
N ASN A 346 -15.21 -23.72 -6.59
CA ASN A 346 -14.67 -24.89 -5.90
C ASN A 346 -14.56 -26.11 -6.82
N ALA A 347 -15.55 -26.35 -7.69
CA ALA A 347 -15.50 -27.43 -8.68
C ALA A 347 -14.42 -27.22 -9.74
N GLY A 348 -14.23 -25.98 -10.17
CA GLY A 348 -13.18 -25.60 -11.12
C GLY A 348 -11.80 -25.78 -10.52
N VAL A 349 -11.56 -25.29 -9.31
CA VAL A 349 -10.27 -25.46 -8.62
C VAL A 349 -9.96 -26.94 -8.34
N ALA A 350 -10.96 -27.75 -8.01
CA ALA A 350 -10.77 -29.19 -7.85
C ALA A 350 -10.35 -29.90 -9.14
N ALA A 351 -10.71 -29.38 -10.32
CA ALA A 351 -10.33 -29.91 -11.63
C ALA A 351 -9.03 -29.28 -12.17
N ALA A 352 -8.54 -28.21 -11.54
CA ALA A 352 -7.35 -27.48 -11.94
C ALA A 352 -6.07 -28.29 -11.70
N GLY A 353 -5.12 -28.21 -12.64
CA GLY A 353 -3.81 -28.88 -12.57
C GLY A 353 -2.65 -27.93 -12.21
N GLY A 354 -2.88 -26.61 -12.22
CA GLY A 354 -1.85 -25.59 -12.03
C GLY A 354 -1.44 -25.37 -10.57
N ASP A 355 -0.27 -24.80 -10.40
CA ASP A 355 0.28 -24.39 -9.10
C ASP A 355 -0.44 -23.13 -8.57
N TYR A 356 -0.91 -22.30 -9.50
CA TYR A 356 -1.67 -21.09 -9.24
C TYR A 356 -3.07 -21.18 -9.85
N VAL A 357 -4.02 -20.53 -9.23
CA VAL A 357 -5.41 -20.42 -9.70
C VAL A 357 -5.70 -18.94 -9.92
N LEU A 358 -6.11 -18.58 -11.13
CA LEU A 358 -6.72 -17.29 -11.44
C LEU A 358 -8.24 -17.47 -11.46
N LEU A 359 -8.92 -16.92 -10.46
CA LEU A 359 -10.37 -16.78 -10.46
C LEU A 359 -10.71 -15.67 -11.44
N LEU A 360 -11.56 -15.95 -12.44
CA LEU A 360 -11.87 -14.99 -13.47
C LEU A 360 -13.36 -15.06 -13.86
N ASN A 361 -14.04 -13.93 -13.86
CA ASN A 361 -15.40 -13.85 -14.39
C ASN A 361 -15.42 -14.03 -15.91
N ASP A 362 -16.51 -14.58 -16.43
CA ASP A 362 -16.67 -14.81 -17.88
C ASP A 362 -16.88 -13.52 -18.69
N ASP A 363 -17.33 -12.42 -18.05
CA ASP A 363 -17.53 -11.10 -18.65
C ASP A 363 -16.35 -10.14 -18.44
N THR A 364 -15.14 -10.69 -18.47
CA THR A 364 -13.88 -9.92 -18.43
C THR A 364 -13.14 -10.00 -19.77
N GLU A 365 -12.28 -9.01 -20.03
CA GLU A 365 -11.35 -9.01 -21.16
C GLU A 365 -10.01 -8.40 -20.72
N LEU A 366 -8.90 -9.11 -20.98
CA LEU A 366 -7.57 -8.63 -20.61
C LEU A 366 -7.29 -7.27 -21.26
N HIS A 367 -6.91 -6.28 -20.45
CA HIS A 367 -6.56 -4.94 -20.91
C HIS A 367 -5.03 -4.76 -21.01
N ALA A 368 -4.29 -5.15 -20.00
CA ALA A 368 -2.83 -4.98 -19.98
C ALA A 368 -2.10 -6.30 -20.23
N PRO A 369 -1.27 -6.40 -21.29
CA PRO A 369 -0.46 -7.59 -21.53
C PRO A 369 0.50 -7.88 -20.38
N GLY A 370 0.75 -9.18 -20.11
CA GLY A 370 1.65 -9.62 -19.04
C GLY A 370 1.05 -9.58 -17.63
N SER A 371 -0.24 -9.24 -17.50
CA SER A 371 -0.92 -9.13 -16.19
C SER A 371 -0.83 -10.39 -15.34
N ILE A 372 -0.91 -11.58 -15.95
CA ILE A 372 -0.82 -12.85 -15.20
C ILE A 372 0.56 -13.00 -14.58
N ASP A 373 1.64 -12.74 -15.33
CA ASP A 373 3.00 -12.84 -14.82
C ASP A 373 3.28 -11.83 -13.69
N GLU A 374 2.70 -10.63 -13.75
CA GLU A 374 2.77 -9.65 -12.66
C GLU A 374 2.09 -10.17 -11.39
N MET A 375 0.91 -10.78 -11.50
CA MET A 375 0.20 -11.35 -10.37
C MET A 375 0.94 -12.57 -9.79
N VAL A 376 1.47 -13.45 -10.64
CA VAL A 376 2.27 -14.61 -10.21
C VAL A 376 3.53 -14.13 -9.49
N GLY A 377 4.20 -13.10 -10.02
CA GLY A 377 5.39 -12.50 -9.40
C GLY A 377 5.15 -12.04 -7.95
N LEU A 378 3.98 -11.50 -7.64
CA LEU A 378 3.56 -11.17 -6.27
C LEU A 378 3.21 -12.42 -5.46
N ALA A 379 2.43 -13.35 -6.04
CA ALA A 379 1.94 -14.54 -5.35
C ALA A 379 3.05 -15.58 -5.05
N GLN A 380 4.24 -15.47 -5.64
CA GLN A 380 5.41 -16.28 -5.30
C GLN A 380 5.94 -16.01 -3.88
N GLN A 381 5.65 -14.84 -3.31
CA GLN A 381 6.01 -14.53 -1.93
C GLN A 381 5.17 -15.40 -0.99
N ALA A 382 5.84 -16.10 -0.06
CA ALA A 382 5.19 -17.13 0.77
C ALA A 382 4.05 -16.58 1.65
N ASP A 383 4.15 -15.32 2.04
CA ASP A 383 3.17 -14.61 2.88
C ASP A 383 2.06 -13.89 2.09
N VAL A 384 2.10 -13.93 0.75
CA VAL A 384 1.02 -13.40 -0.09
C VAL A 384 -0.01 -14.50 -0.34
N GLY A 385 -1.23 -14.31 0.14
CA GLY A 385 -2.33 -15.25 -0.01
C GLY A 385 -3.10 -15.07 -1.31
N MET A 386 -3.37 -13.82 -1.70
CA MET A 386 -4.12 -13.52 -2.91
C MET A 386 -3.67 -12.18 -3.52
N VAL A 387 -3.67 -12.12 -4.85
CA VAL A 387 -3.36 -10.92 -5.62
C VAL A 387 -4.57 -10.54 -6.46
N GLY A 388 -5.05 -9.30 -6.31
CA GLY A 388 -6.14 -8.75 -7.10
C GLY A 388 -5.63 -7.83 -8.20
N ALA A 389 -6.30 -7.89 -9.33
CA ALA A 389 -6.06 -7.02 -10.47
C ALA A 389 -6.84 -5.70 -10.37
N GLU A 390 -6.42 -4.72 -11.15
CA GLU A 390 -7.24 -3.56 -11.48
C GLU A 390 -8.37 -3.96 -12.43
N LEU A 391 -9.61 -3.54 -12.12
CA LEU A 391 -10.73 -3.71 -13.04
C LEU A 391 -11.25 -2.35 -13.47
N LEU A 392 -11.51 -2.23 -14.76
CA LEU A 392 -12.08 -1.03 -15.38
C LEU A 392 -13.46 -1.33 -15.96
N TYR A 393 -14.37 -0.38 -15.83
CA TYR A 393 -15.61 -0.37 -16.59
C TYR A 393 -15.36 -0.12 -18.08
N GLU A 394 -16.37 -0.39 -18.93
CA GLU A 394 -16.29 -0.21 -20.39
C GLU A 394 -15.98 1.24 -20.84
N ASP A 395 -16.15 2.22 -19.96
CA ASP A 395 -15.85 3.64 -20.18
C ASP A 395 -14.46 4.09 -19.68
N GLY A 396 -13.68 3.17 -19.09
CA GLY A 396 -12.34 3.44 -18.57
C GLY A 396 -12.31 3.95 -17.14
N THR A 397 -13.44 4.00 -16.45
CA THR A 397 -13.46 4.32 -15.02
C THR A 397 -13.12 3.09 -14.18
N LEU A 398 -12.51 3.32 -13.00
CA LEU A 398 -12.10 2.27 -12.09
C LEU A 398 -13.32 1.58 -11.48
N GLN A 399 -13.39 0.25 -11.62
CA GLN A 399 -14.37 -0.58 -10.96
C GLN A 399 -13.81 -1.17 -9.67
N HIS A 400 -12.57 -1.68 -9.71
CA HIS A 400 -11.94 -2.34 -8.57
C HIS A 400 -10.49 -1.91 -8.38
N GLY A 401 -10.23 -1.29 -7.23
CA GLY A 401 -8.89 -0.92 -6.73
C GLY A 401 -8.56 -1.58 -5.38
N GLY A 402 -9.07 -2.80 -5.11
CA GLY A 402 -9.06 -3.44 -3.80
C GLY A 402 -10.32 -3.15 -2.99
N HIS A 403 -10.64 -4.00 -2.03
CA HIS A 403 -11.77 -3.79 -1.12
C HIS A 403 -11.44 -2.81 0.01
N VAL A 404 -12.44 -2.07 0.44
CA VAL A 404 -12.46 -1.21 1.63
C VAL A 404 -13.58 -1.68 2.56
N TYR A 405 -13.23 -1.91 3.82
CA TYR A 405 -14.16 -2.32 4.88
C TYR A 405 -14.23 -1.23 5.95
N ASN A 406 -15.15 -0.27 5.80
CA ASN A 406 -15.27 0.88 6.69
C ASN A 406 -16.67 1.01 7.30
N GLY A 407 -17.26 -0.13 7.68
CA GLY A 407 -18.67 -0.27 8.08
C GLY A 407 -19.57 -0.63 6.90
N THR A 408 -19.05 -0.56 5.68
CA THR A 408 -19.62 -1.10 4.45
C THR A 408 -18.54 -1.91 3.71
N ILE A 409 -18.95 -2.75 2.78
CA ILE A 409 -18.05 -3.46 1.87
C ILE A 409 -18.13 -2.73 0.53
N SER A 410 -16.99 -2.23 0.04
CA SER A 410 -16.94 -1.46 -1.19
C SER A 410 -15.58 -1.58 -1.89
N HIS A 411 -15.47 -0.99 -3.08
CA HIS A 411 -14.24 -0.95 -3.87
C HIS A 411 -13.56 0.42 -3.72
N ALA A 412 -12.25 0.41 -3.48
CA ALA A 412 -11.46 1.64 -3.38
C ALA A 412 -11.56 2.45 -4.68
N LEU A 413 -11.79 3.75 -4.55
CA LEU A 413 -11.83 4.72 -5.66
C LEU A 413 -12.82 4.36 -6.79
N LEU A 414 -13.89 3.65 -6.46
CA LEU A 414 -14.93 3.24 -7.41
C LEU A 414 -15.42 4.44 -8.26
N GLY A 415 -15.42 4.30 -9.59
CA GLY A 415 -15.86 5.31 -10.55
C GLY A 415 -14.83 6.42 -10.85
N TRP A 416 -13.63 6.36 -10.29
CA TRP A 416 -12.57 7.30 -10.63
C TRP A 416 -11.98 7.02 -12.02
N PRO A 417 -11.35 7.99 -12.70
CA PRO A 417 -10.63 7.71 -13.95
C PRO A 417 -9.55 6.63 -13.73
N GLY A 418 -9.47 5.64 -14.61
CA GLY A 418 -8.53 4.53 -14.48
C GLY A 418 -7.05 4.94 -14.58
N ASP A 419 -6.76 6.09 -15.22
CA ASP A 419 -5.41 6.64 -15.35
C ASP A 419 -5.02 7.63 -14.23
N HIS A 420 -5.91 7.89 -13.27
CA HIS A 420 -5.66 8.81 -12.17
C HIS A 420 -4.79 8.16 -11.08
N PRO A 421 -3.73 8.81 -10.56
CA PRO A 421 -2.84 8.19 -9.56
C PRO A 421 -3.52 7.94 -8.20
N GLY A 422 -4.70 8.49 -7.96
CA GLY A 422 -5.40 8.44 -6.68
C GLY A 422 -4.77 9.32 -5.59
N PRO A 423 -5.44 9.48 -4.45
CA PRO A 423 -4.89 10.16 -3.28
C PRO A 423 -3.59 9.48 -2.85
N HIS A 424 -2.55 10.27 -2.59
CA HIS A 424 -1.25 9.75 -2.12
C HIS A 424 -0.71 8.56 -2.94
N ARG A 425 -0.89 8.60 -4.27
CA ARG A 425 -0.46 7.56 -5.24
C ARG A 425 -1.15 6.19 -5.05
N LEU A 426 -2.31 6.14 -4.40
CA LEU A 426 -2.99 4.90 -4.02
C LEU A 426 -3.31 3.99 -5.22
N GLN A 427 -3.60 4.56 -6.39
CA GLN A 427 -3.92 3.85 -7.64
C GLN A 427 -2.67 3.58 -8.51
N ALA A 428 -1.51 4.13 -8.14
CA ALA A 428 -0.28 4.02 -8.92
C ALA A 428 0.72 2.99 -8.38
N VAL A 429 0.44 2.34 -7.24
CA VAL A 429 1.37 1.47 -6.52
C VAL A 429 0.74 0.14 -6.13
N GLU A 430 1.55 -0.91 -6.11
CA GLU A 430 1.18 -2.16 -5.45
C GLU A 430 1.00 -1.90 -3.95
N ARG A 431 0.00 -2.49 -3.34
CA ARG A 431 -0.29 -2.28 -1.92
C ARG A 431 -1.12 -3.40 -1.33
N GLU A 432 -1.04 -3.54 -0.04
CA GLU A 432 -1.97 -4.36 0.72
C GLU A 432 -3.36 -3.72 0.72
N CYS A 433 -4.38 -4.57 0.75
CA CYS A 433 -5.78 -4.19 0.91
C CYS A 433 -6.53 -5.26 1.71
N SER A 434 -7.72 -4.92 2.16
CA SER A 434 -8.50 -5.81 3.03
C SER A 434 -9.10 -7.00 2.31
N GLY A 435 -9.23 -6.91 1.00
CA GLY A 435 -9.69 -7.98 0.13
C GLY A 435 -9.66 -7.55 -1.32
N VAL A 436 -9.93 -8.50 -2.22
CA VAL A 436 -10.05 -8.27 -3.66
C VAL A 436 -11.20 -9.09 -4.23
N THR A 437 -11.79 -8.59 -5.32
CA THR A 437 -12.90 -9.31 -5.97
C THR A 437 -12.41 -10.54 -6.75
N ALA A 438 -13.17 -11.62 -6.70
CA ALA A 438 -12.92 -12.84 -7.46
C ALA A 438 -13.13 -12.68 -8.98
N ALA A 439 -13.53 -11.48 -9.44
CA ALA A 439 -13.67 -11.22 -10.87
C ALA A 439 -12.34 -11.28 -11.63
N ALA A 440 -11.20 -10.96 -10.97
CA ALA A 440 -9.83 -11.26 -11.42
C ALA A 440 -8.89 -11.31 -10.20
N ALA A 441 -8.75 -12.48 -9.60
CA ALA A 441 -7.91 -12.71 -8.43
C ALA A 441 -7.06 -13.97 -8.57
N LEU A 442 -5.77 -13.85 -8.32
CA LEU A 442 -4.81 -14.96 -8.41
C LEU A 442 -4.30 -15.35 -7.04
N LEU A 443 -4.23 -16.64 -6.78
CA LEU A 443 -3.69 -17.19 -5.55
C LEU A 443 -2.99 -18.54 -5.82
N ARG A 444 -2.13 -18.96 -4.88
CA ARG A 444 -1.59 -20.31 -4.92
C ARG A 444 -2.71 -21.32 -4.61
N ARG A 445 -2.69 -22.46 -5.30
CA ARG A 445 -3.68 -23.51 -5.10
C ARG A 445 -3.65 -24.09 -3.69
N ASP A 446 -2.46 -24.36 -3.14
CA ASP A 446 -2.29 -24.87 -1.78
C ASP A 446 -2.89 -23.93 -0.72
N VAL A 447 -2.79 -22.62 -0.92
CA VAL A 447 -3.36 -21.59 -0.03
C VAL A 447 -4.90 -21.55 -0.15
N PHE A 448 -5.45 -21.73 -1.35
CA PHE A 448 -6.91 -21.87 -1.53
C PHE A 448 -7.45 -23.09 -0.78
N ASP A 449 -6.75 -24.23 -0.90
CA ASP A 449 -7.12 -25.48 -0.25
C ASP A 449 -6.99 -25.38 1.28
N GLU A 450 -5.93 -24.72 1.79
CA GLU A 450 -5.68 -24.53 3.22
C GLU A 450 -6.82 -23.79 3.91
N VAL A 451 -7.38 -22.74 3.28
CA VAL A 451 -8.50 -21.98 3.88
C VAL A 451 -9.87 -22.57 3.58
N GLY A 452 -9.92 -23.74 2.92
CA GLY A 452 -11.15 -24.47 2.61
C GLY A 452 -11.96 -23.90 1.43
N GLY A 453 -11.33 -23.09 0.58
CA GLY A 453 -11.93 -22.55 -0.62
C GLY A 453 -13.08 -21.57 -0.36
N MET A 454 -13.97 -21.42 -1.34
CA MET A 454 -15.14 -20.55 -1.23
C MET A 454 -16.24 -21.15 -0.34
N SER A 455 -16.90 -20.30 0.47
CA SER A 455 -17.98 -20.72 1.36
C SER A 455 -19.24 -21.07 0.59
N ARG A 456 -19.82 -22.25 0.89
CA ARG A 456 -21.10 -22.67 0.31
C ARG A 456 -22.31 -21.95 0.91
N GLU A 457 -22.13 -21.23 2.01
CA GLU A 457 -23.16 -20.36 2.59
C GLU A 457 -23.28 -19.02 1.86
N LEU A 458 -22.34 -18.73 0.93
CA LEU A 458 -22.26 -17.51 0.13
C LEU A 458 -22.27 -17.86 -1.37
N PRO A 459 -23.39 -18.32 -1.93
CA PRO A 459 -23.46 -18.82 -3.30
C PRO A 459 -23.33 -17.72 -4.37
N HIS A 460 -23.64 -16.45 -4.05
CA HIS A 460 -23.72 -15.37 -5.02
C HIS A 460 -22.93 -14.14 -4.64
N ASN A 461 -23.08 -13.62 -3.42
CA ASN A 461 -22.48 -12.37 -2.96
C ASN A 461 -21.50 -12.62 -1.82
N TYR A 462 -20.53 -11.70 -1.64
CA TYR A 462 -19.57 -11.70 -0.54
C TYR A 462 -18.65 -12.94 -0.42
N ASN A 463 -18.67 -13.83 -1.38
CA ASN A 463 -17.82 -15.02 -1.38
C ASN A 463 -16.32 -14.67 -1.50
N ASP A 464 -15.98 -13.63 -2.25
CA ASP A 464 -14.64 -13.08 -2.36
C ASP A 464 -14.21 -12.31 -1.10
N VAL A 465 -15.15 -11.64 -0.44
CA VAL A 465 -14.93 -11.00 0.87
C VAL A 465 -14.60 -12.06 1.93
N ASP A 466 -15.40 -13.12 2.02
CA ASP A 466 -15.16 -14.25 2.95
C ASP A 466 -13.81 -14.92 2.67
N LEU A 467 -13.50 -15.20 1.39
CA LEU A 467 -12.23 -15.79 1.01
C LEU A 467 -11.05 -14.90 1.41
N SER A 468 -11.14 -13.59 1.12
CA SER A 468 -10.12 -12.61 1.52
C SER A 468 -9.90 -12.59 3.03
N LEU A 469 -10.98 -12.59 3.81
CA LEU A 469 -10.90 -12.53 5.26
C LEU A 469 -10.41 -13.86 5.88
N LYS A 470 -10.74 -15.02 5.29
CA LYS A 470 -10.15 -16.31 5.67
C LYS A 470 -8.64 -16.32 5.48
N LEU A 471 -8.16 -15.83 4.34
CA LEU A 471 -6.73 -15.72 4.04
C LEU A 471 -6.02 -14.80 5.03
N ARG A 472 -6.59 -13.63 5.33
CA ARG A 472 -6.04 -12.72 6.34
C ARG A 472 -6.02 -13.33 7.74
N ARG A 473 -7.08 -14.05 8.13
CA ARG A 473 -7.14 -14.79 9.42
C ARG A 473 -6.10 -15.90 9.50
N ALA A 474 -5.73 -16.50 8.36
CA ALA A 474 -4.62 -17.47 8.26
C ALA A 474 -3.22 -16.80 8.26
N GLY A 475 -3.14 -15.47 8.30
CA GLY A 475 -1.90 -14.71 8.37
C GLY A 475 -1.34 -14.27 7.01
N TYR A 476 -2.07 -14.49 5.92
CA TYR A 476 -1.65 -14.06 4.60
C TYR A 476 -1.98 -12.59 4.31
N ARG A 477 -1.13 -11.94 3.53
CA ARG A 477 -1.39 -10.61 2.96
C ARG A 477 -2.24 -10.75 1.69
N ILE A 478 -3.14 -9.79 1.48
CA ILE A 478 -3.85 -9.59 0.22
C ILE A 478 -3.24 -8.37 -0.46
N VAL A 479 -2.80 -8.52 -1.70
CA VAL A 479 -2.14 -7.45 -2.46
C VAL A 479 -2.97 -7.09 -3.68
N TRP A 480 -3.20 -5.81 -3.89
CA TRP A 480 -3.74 -5.28 -5.12
C TRP A 480 -2.63 -4.67 -5.96
N THR A 481 -2.69 -4.85 -7.30
CA THR A 481 -1.71 -4.29 -8.23
C THR A 481 -2.37 -3.55 -9.39
N PRO A 482 -1.92 -2.31 -9.72
CA PRO A 482 -2.38 -1.59 -10.92
C PRO A 482 -1.72 -2.11 -12.20
N HIS A 483 -0.81 -3.07 -12.06
CA HIS A 483 0.01 -3.57 -13.16
C HIS A 483 -0.57 -4.82 -13.82
N ALA A 484 -1.68 -5.30 -13.29
CA ALA A 484 -2.51 -6.34 -13.87
C ALA A 484 -3.92 -5.76 -14.05
N CYS A 485 -4.42 -5.68 -15.28
CA CYS A 485 -5.64 -4.92 -15.57
C CYS A 485 -6.55 -5.64 -16.57
N TRP A 486 -7.85 -5.67 -16.26
CA TRP A 486 -8.93 -6.20 -17.10
C TRP A 486 -10.07 -5.20 -17.24
N TRP A 487 -10.72 -5.21 -18.39
CA TRP A 487 -12.09 -4.73 -18.52
C TRP A 487 -13.03 -5.72 -17.85
N HIS A 488 -14.04 -5.24 -17.11
CA HIS A 488 -15.08 -6.08 -16.52
C HIS A 488 -16.46 -5.48 -16.82
N PHE A 489 -17.26 -6.21 -17.57
CA PHE A 489 -18.55 -5.77 -18.10
C PHE A 489 -19.71 -6.11 -17.16
N GLU A 490 -19.56 -5.81 -15.88
CA GLU A 490 -20.45 -6.13 -14.77
C GLU A 490 -21.95 -5.99 -15.11
N GLY A 491 -22.76 -6.92 -14.58
CA GLY A 491 -24.23 -6.93 -14.77
C GLY A 491 -24.69 -7.35 -16.16
N ARG A 492 -23.78 -7.80 -17.03
CA ARG A 492 -24.12 -8.29 -18.38
C ARG A 492 -24.37 -9.79 -18.40
N SER A 493 -23.71 -10.55 -17.54
CA SER A 493 -23.83 -12.00 -17.46
C SER A 493 -24.82 -12.46 -16.39
N PHE A 494 -24.85 -11.78 -15.22
CA PHE A 494 -25.68 -12.16 -14.09
C PHE A 494 -25.88 -10.97 -13.14
N ASP A 495 -27.12 -10.66 -12.81
CA ASP A 495 -27.50 -9.72 -11.76
C ASP A 495 -28.33 -10.46 -10.72
N HIS A 496 -27.86 -10.52 -9.48
CA HIS A 496 -28.55 -11.17 -8.38
C HIS A 496 -28.70 -10.18 -7.21
N PRO A 497 -29.93 -9.94 -6.74
CA PRO A 497 -30.10 -9.09 -5.58
C PRO A 497 -29.41 -9.70 -4.36
N ILE A 498 -28.85 -8.84 -3.49
CA ILE A 498 -28.17 -9.28 -2.27
C ILE A 498 -29.18 -10.04 -1.39
N ASP A 499 -28.87 -11.30 -1.07
CA ASP A 499 -29.69 -12.12 -0.18
C ASP A 499 -29.43 -11.72 1.29
N PRO A 500 -30.47 -11.38 2.08
CA PRO A 500 -30.34 -11.15 3.51
C PRO A 500 -29.66 -12.31 4.28
N ALA A 501 -29.78 -13.55 3.80
CA ALA A 501 -29.09 -14.69 4.40
C ALA A 501 -27.58 -14.60 4.23
N GLU A 502 -27.08 -14.17 3.06
CA GLU A 502 -25.64 -13.97 2.83
C GLU A 502 -25.12 -12.80 3.68
N VAL A 503 -25.88 -11.71 3.82
CA VAL A 503 -25.54 -10.60 4.74
C VAL A 503 -25.42 -11.11 6.17
N ALA A 504 -26.33 -11.98 6.62
CA ALA A 504 -26.30 -12.53 7.97
C ALA A 504 -25.07 -13.42 8.22
N VAL A 505 -24.59 -14.15 7.20
CA VAL A 505 -23.33 -14.92 7.28
C VAL A 505 -22.14 -13.99 7.49
N ILE A 506 -22.05 -12.95 6.68
CA ILE A 506 -20.96 -11.97 6.76
C ILE A 506 -20.96 -11.23 8.11
N GLU A 507 -22.11 -10.79 8.59
CA GLU A 507 -22.24 -10.15 9.91
C GLU A 507 -21.93 -11.11 11.06
N ARG A 508 -22.27 -12.39 10.95
CA ARG A 508 -21.95 -13.42 11.94
C ARG A 508 -20.44 -13.65 12.06
N ASP A 509 -19.75 -13.80 10.92
CA ASP A 509 -18.37 -14.31 10.87
C ASP A 509 -17.31 -13.20 10.83
N TRP A 510 -17.66 -12.01 10.33
CA TRP A 510 -16.71 -10.95 9.96
C TRP A 510 -17.09 -9.55 10.45
N HIS A 511 -18.02 -9.45 11.40
CA HIS A 511 -18.53 -8.17 11.93
C HIS A 511 -17.43 -7.19 12.34
N HIS A 512 -16.37 -7.68 13.00
CA HIS A 512 -15.27 -6.85 13.47
C HIS A 512 -14.42 -6.35 12.31
N GLU A 513 -13.99 -7.24 11.42
CA GLU A 513 -13.08 -6.97 10.31
C GLU A 513 -13.69 -5.97 9.31
N ILE A 514 -15.01 -6.04 9.09
CA ILE A 514 -15.72 -5.09 8.19
C ILE A 514 -15.78 -3.67 8.77
N ARG A 515 -15.64 -3.51 10.08
CA ARG A 515 -15.65 -2.21 10.73
C ARG A 515 -14.27 -1.65 11.06
N HIS A 516 -13.23 -2.48 10.92
CA HIS A 516 -11.84 -2.14 11.29
C HIS A 516 -10.89 -2.54 10.17
N ASP A 517 -10.88 -1.72 9.11
CA ASP A 517 -9.99 -1.92 7.96
C ASP A 517 -8.61 -1.32 8.26
N PRO A 518 -7.54 -2.12 8.34
CA PRO A 518 -6.20 -1.59 8.60
C PRO A 518 -5.66 -0.73 7.45
N TYR A 519 -6.21 -0.87 6.25
CA TYR A 519 -5.75 -0.13 5.08
C TYR A 519 -6.63 1.09 4.74
N TYR A 520 -7.68 1.33 5.54
CA TYR A 520 -8.53 2.51 5.45
C TYR A 520 -8.52 3.25 6.78
N ASN A 521 -7.73 4.34 6.84
CA ASN A 521 -7.47 5.07 8.08
C ASN A 521 -8.76 5.50 8.79
N SER A 522 -8.80 5.36 10.10
CA SER A 522 -9.97 5.66 10.94
C SER A 522 -10.40 7.13 10.92
N ASN A 523 -9.55 8.03 10.42
CA ASN A 523 -9.83 9.45 10.22
C ASN A 523 -10.57 9.75 8.92
N LEU A 524 -10.68 8.78 8.03
CA LEU A 524 -11.45 8.90 6.80
C LEU A 524 -12.93 8.67 7.04
N ALA A 525 -13.77 9.22 6.17
CA ALA A 525 -15.22 9.14 6.32
C ALA A 525 -15.75 7.72 6.11
N PRO A 526 -16.52 7.16 7.04
CA PRO A 526 -17.10 5.83 6.89
C PRO A 526 -18.11 5.80 5.74
N GLY A 527 -18.26 4.63 5.10
CA GLY A 527 -19.17 4.45 3.97
C GLY A 527 -18.75 5.16 2.68
N ARG A 528 -17.51 5.68 2.60
CA ARG A 528 -16.93 6.32 1.41
C ARG A 528 -15.72 5.55 0.91
N THR A 529 -15.39 5.78 -0.36
CA THR A 529 -14.28 5.10 -1.05
C THR A 529 -13.30 6.08 -1.71
N ASP A 530 -13.49 7.37 -1.48
CA ASP A 530 -12.79 8.48 -2.12
C ASP A 530 -11.77 9.18 -1.21
N TRP A 531 -11.39 8.55 -0.10
CA TRP A 531 -10.40 9.04 0.88
C TRP A 531 -10.71 10.42 1.47
N LEU A 532 -11.97 10.82 1.50
CA LEU A 532 -12.35 12.06 2.19
C LEU A 532 -12.26 11.92 3.71
N GLU A 533 -11.78 12.98 4.34
CA GLU A 533 -11.71 13.10 5.79
C GLU A 533 -13.11 13.07 6.44
N ARG A 534 -13.18 12.55 7.67
CA ARG A 534 -14.43 12.64 8.47
C ARG A 534 -14.84 14.10 8.69
N PRO A 535 -16.12 14.44 8.52
CA PRO A 535 -16.61 15.80 8.81
C PRO A 535 -16.25 16.25 10.23
N GLY A 536 -15.76 17.49 10.36
CA GLY A 536 -15.52 18.15 11.65
C GLY A 536 -14.08 18.06 12.17
N ARG A 537 -13.12 17.45 11.45
CA ARG A 537 -11.70 17.45 11.86
C ARG A 537 -10.94 18.67 11.32
N SER A 538 -10.61 18.78 10.06
CA SER A 538 -9.90 19.95 9.52
C SER A 538 -10.77 20.87 8.67
N GLY A 539 -11.85 20.36 8.12
CA GLY A 539 -12.78 21.13 7.26
C GLY A 539 -12.22 21.48 5.87
N ALA A 540 -10.99 21.08 5.56
CA ALA A 540 -10.40 21.25 4.24
C ALA A 540 -10.47 19.92 3.46
N PRO A 541 -10.84 19.94 2.18
CA PRO A 541 -10.74 18.75 1.35
C PRO A 541 -9.26 18.38 1.14
N PRO A 542 -8.94 17.08 0.98
CA PRO A 542 -7.58 16.63 0.69
C PRO A 542 -7.11 17.01 -0.73
N TYR A 543 -7.89 17.79 -1.43
CA TYR A 543 -7.62 18.26 -2.79
C TYR A 543 -8.06 19.71 -2.98
N GLU A 544 -7.40 20.39 -3.89
CA GLU A 544 -7.82 21.69 -4.39
C GLU A 544 -8.32 21.53 -5.84
N THR A 545 -9.50 22.08 -6.14
CA THR A 545 -9.97 22.16 -7.52
C THR A 545 -9.49 23.50 -8.10
N LEU A 546 -8.58 23.45 -9.07
CA LEU A 546 -8.09 24.62 -9.77
C LEU A 546 -9.20 25.26 -10.62
N ALA A 547 -8.98 26.51 -11.07
CA ALA A 547 -9.96 27.28 -11.85
C ALA A 547 -10.32 26.63 -13.21
N ASP A 548 -9.48 25.74 -13.73
CA ASP A 548 -9.71 24.95 -14.95
C ASP A 548 -10.40 23.61 -14.71
N GLY A 549 -10.80 23.31 -13.45
CA GLY A 549 -11.43 22.06 -13.06
C GLY A 549 -10.44 20.94 -12.70
N THR A 550 -9.13 21.17 -12.82
CA THR A 550 -8.11 20.19 -12.42
C THR A 550 -8.13 19.98 -10.91
N VAL A 551 -8.21 18.73 -10.46
CA VAL A 551 -8.11 18.36 -9.04
C VAL A 551 -6.64 18.08 -8.72
N VAL A 552 -6.08 18.86 -7.80
CA VAL A 552 -4.72 18.68 -7.28
C VAL A 552 -4.82 18.13 -5.87
N TRP A 553 -4.24 16.96 -5.65
CA TRP A 553 -4.13 16.33 -4.33
C TRP A 553 -2.89 16.83 -3.60
N GLY A 554 -3.04 17.07 -2.29
CA GLY A 554 -1.94 17.50 -1.43
C GLY A 554 -0.84 16.44 -1.24
#